data_8c3b468bc04e4984e0fb44c8ceb33212
#
_entry.id   8c3b468bc04e4984e0fb44c8ceb33212
#
_cell.length_a   1.000
_cell.length_b   1.000
_cell.length_c   1.000
_cell.angle_alpha   90.00
_cell.angle_beta   90.00
_cell.angle_gamma   90.00
#
_symmetry.space_group_name_H-M   'P 1'
#
loop_
_entity.id
_entity.type
_entity.pdbx_description
1 polymer ?
#
loop_
_entity_poly.entity_id
_entity_poly.type
_entity_poly.pdbx_seq_one_letter_code
_entity_poly.pdbx_strand_id
1 'polypeptide(L)'
;MSNKQESIVRTVTVAFVMCLVCSIIVASAAVLLRPTQIENKLLDKQRYILEIAGLSSADAPAGQVQKVFAEKIQARVVDLKTGQFTTKQDPATFDPLEAAKDPAQSIGLAGADDIASIHRRENETVVYLVENDQHQLQTLILPVRGYGLWSTLHG
;
A
#
# COMPACT_ATOMS: atom_id res chain seq x y z
N MET A 1 -37.26 -38.50 -25.42
CA MET A 1 -36.92 -37.07 -25.10
C MET A 1 -36.30 -36.85 -23.72
N SER A 2 -36.21 -37.89 -22.89
CA SER A 2 -35.64 -37.82 -21.50
C SER A 2 -34.13 -37.66 -21.45
N ASN A 3 -33.39 -38.24 -22.37
CA ASN A 3 -31.90 -38.26 -22.31
C ASN A 3 -31.18 -36.89 -22.48
N LYS A 4 -31.84 -35.91 -23.11
CA LYS A 4 -31.21 -34.58 -23.32
C LYS A 4 -31.26 -33.70 -22.06
N GLN A 5 -32.31 -33.80 -21.26
CA GLN A 5 -32.45 -33.04 -20.01
C GLN A 5 -31.52 -33.58 -18.92
N GLU A 6 -31.39 -34.90 -18.82
CA GLU A 6 -30.43 -35.51 -17.87
C GLU A 6 -28.98 -35.15 -18.19
N SER A 7 -28.61 -35.06 -19.47
CA SER A 7 -27.30 -34.64 -19.92
C SER A 7 -26.98 -33.17 -19.53
N ILE A 8 -27.97 -32.28 -19.67
CA ILE A 8 -27.79 -30.84 -19.34
C ILE A 8 -27.63 -30.65 -17.82
N VAL A 9 -28.48 -31.26 -17.02
CA VAL A 9 -28.39 -31.19 -15.55
C VAL A 9 -27.08 -31.76 -15.07
N ARG A 10 -26.64 -32.89 -15.60
CA ARG A 10 -25.36 -33.51 -15.25
C ARG A 10 -24.18 -32.58 -15.60
N THR A 11 -24.20 -31.99 -16.79
CA THR A 11 -23.16 -31.08 -17.23
C THR A 11 -23.08 -29.82 -16.34
N VAL A 12 -24.22 -29.22 -16.02
CA VAL A 12 -24.29 -28.04 -15.13
C VAL A 12 -23.82 -28.39 -13.72
N THR A 13 -24.24 -29.57 -13.20
CA THR A 13 -23.80 -30.02 -11.87
C THR A 13 -22.28 -30.22 -11.82
N VAL A 14 -21.71 -30.89 -12.82
CA VAL A 14 -20.24 -31.10 -12.88
C VAL A 14 -19.50 -29.78 -12.99
N ALA A 15 -19.97 -28.88 -13.86
CA ALA A 15 -19.36 -27.53 -13.98
C ALA A 15 -19.44 -26.76 -12.67
N PHE A 16 -20.58 -26.78 -11.98
CA PHE A 16 -20.75 -26.10 -10.70
C PHE A 16 -19.83 -26.67 -9.62
N VAL A 17 -19.75 -28.00 -9.50
CA VAL A 17 -18.84 -28.66 -8.52
C VAL A 17 -17.39 -28.31 -8.81
N MET A 18 -16.96 -28.34 -10.07
CA MET A 18 -15.61 -27.96 -10.47
C MET A 18 -15.30 -26.51 -10.11
N CYS A 19 -16.21 -25.58 -10.43
CA CYS A 19 -16.03 -24.15 -10.07
C CYS A 19 -15.96 -23.97 -8.54
N LEU A 20 -16.78 -24.70 -7.78
CA LEU A 20 -16.78 -24.62 -6.33
C LEU A 20 -15.46 -25.13 -5.73
N VAL A 21 -14.97 -26.28 -6.19
CA VAL A 21 -13.68 -26.84 -5.76
C VAL A 21 -12.53 -25.87 -6.09
N CYS A 22 -12.46 -25.38 -7.33
CA CYS A 22 -11.43 -24.41 -7.73
C CYS A 22 -11.50 -23.13 -6.89
N SER A 23 -12.70 -22.62 -6.62
CA SER A 23 -12.90 -21.41 -5.80
C SER A 23 -12.41 -21.60 -4.36
N ILE A 24 -12.68 -22.76 -3.76
CA ILE A 24 -12.21 -23.09 -2.41
C ILE A 24 -10.67 -23.14 -2.38
N ILE A 25 -10.04 -23.80 -3.35
CA ILE A 25 -8.57 -23.91 -3.42
C ILE A 25 -7.94 -22.52 -3.53
N VAL A 26 -8.43 -21.69 -4.47
CA VAL A 26 -7.89 -20.34 -4.69
C VAL A 26 -8.13 -19.46 -3.47
N ALA A 27 -9.32 -19.47 -2.88
CA ALA A 27 -9.63 -18.68 -1.69
C ALA A 27 -8.76 -19.10 -0.49
N SER A 28 -8.58 -20.41 -0.29
CA SER A 28 -7.71 -20.93 0.78
C SER A 28 -6.27 -20.48 0.60
N ALA A 29 -5.74 -20.59 -0.61
CA ALA A 29 -4.38 -20.11 -0.93
C ALA A 29 -4.25 -18.60 -0.68
N ALA A 30 -5.22 -17.80 -1.13
CA ALA A 30 -5.21 -16.35 -0.95
C ALA A 30 -5.21 -15.95 0.53
N VAL A 31 -6.02 -16.61 1.36
CA VAL A 31 -6.08 -16.35 2.81
C VAL A 31 -4.79 -16.74 3.51
N LEU A 32 -4.24 -17.91 3.17
CA LEU A 32 -3.00 -18.41 3.78
C LEU A 32 -1.77 -17.56 3.41
N LEU A 33 -1.71 -17.04 2.18
CA LEU A 33 -0.59 -16.23 1.72
C LEU A 33 -0.68 -14.74 2.12
N ARG A 34 -1.85 -14.28 2.54
CA ARG A 34 -2.09 -12.87 2.87
C ARG A 34 -1.09 -12.29 3.90
N PRO A 35 -0.77 -12.95 5.02
CA PRO A 35 0.18 -12.43 6.00
C PRO A 35 1.57 -12.21 5.37
N THR A 36 2.07 -13.19 4.63
CA THR A 36 3.37 -13.12 3.95
C THR A 36 3.39 -12.02 2.88
N GLN A 37 2.29 -11.80 2.17
CA GLN A 37 2.19 -10.71 1.20
C GLN A 37 2.25 -9.33 1.87
N ILE A 38 1.61 -9.16 3.03
CA ILE A 38 1.66 -7.91 3.81
C ILE A 38 3.08 -7.65 4.29
N GLU A 39 3.75 -8.66 4.84
CA GLU A 39 5.12 -8.56 5.32
C GLU A 39 6.10 -8.22 4.18
N ASN A 40 6.00 -8.91 3.04
CA ASN A 40 6.82 -8.62 1.87
C ASN A 40 6.58 -7.20 1.34
N LYS A 41 5.32 -6.75 1.27
CA LYS A 41 4.99 -5.39 0.84
C LYS A 41 5.59 -4.32 1.77
N LEU A 42 5.57 -4.58 3.08
CA LEU A 42 6.20 -3.68 4.06
C LEU A 42 7.72 -3.64 3.87
N LEU A 43 8.34 -4.80 3.70
CA LEU A 43 9.78 -4.93 3.46
C LEU A 43 10.20 -4.23 2.17
N ASP A 44 9.45 -4.39 1.09
CA ASP A 44 9.72 -3.72 -0.19
C ASP A 44 9.63 -2.21 -0.03
N LYS A 45 8.61 -1.71 0.68
CA LYS A 45 8.49 -0.29 0.99
C LYS A 45 9.69 0.24 1.79
N GLN A 46 10.13 -0.49 2.82
CA GLN A 46 11.32 -0.13 3.60
C GLN A 46 12.57 -0.12 2.74
N ARG A 47 12.72 -1.10 1.84
CA ARG A 47 13.86 -1.18 0.91
C ARG A 47 13.91 0.04 -0.02
N TYR A 48 12.79 0.42 -0.64
CA TYR A 48 12.70 1.61 -1.48
C TYR A 48 13.07 2.89 -0.74
N ILE A 49 12.59 3.07 0.48
CA ILE A 49 12.91 4.24 1.30
C ILE A 49 14.40 4.30 1.60
N LEU A 50 15.02 3.17 1.97
CA LEU A 50 16.46 3.12 2.24
C LEU A 50 17.32 3.30 0.99
N GLU A 51 16.87 2.82 -0.16
CA GLU A 51 17.53 3.02 -1.46
C GLU A 51 17.51 4.50 -1.85
N ILE A 52 16.36 5.17 -1.76
CA ILE A 52 16.22 6.61 -2.00
C ILE A 52 17.08 7.42 -1.03
N ALA A 53 17.16 6.98 0.24
CA ALA A 53 18.01 7.60 1.24
C ALA A 53 19.52 7.36 1.03
N GLY A 54 19.90 6.44 0.10
CA GLY A 54 21.29 6.04 -0.12
C GLY A 54 21.89 5.22 1.03
N LEU A 55 21.05 4.62 1.90
CA LEU A 55 21.47 3.88 3.08
C LEU A 55 21.58 2.37 2.86
N SER A 56 21.00 1.84 1.79
CA SER A 56 21.04 0.41 1.47
C SER A 56 20.95 0.19 -0.03
N SER A 57 21.44 -0.97 -0.50
CA SER A 57 21.27 -1.40 -1.89
C SER A 57 19.96 -2.18 -2.05
N ALA A 58 19.44 -2.24 -3.29
CA ALA A 58 18.22 -2.98 -3.64
C ALA A 58 18.27 -4.48 -3.27
N ASP A 59 19.48 -5.07 -3.26
CA ASP A 59 19.69 -6.51 -2.99
C ASP A 59 19.98 -6.82 -1.52
N ALA A 60 19.84 -5.86 -0.60
CA ALA A 60 20.14 -6.07 0.80
C ALA A 60 19.23 -7.15 1.43
N PRO A 61 19.76 -8.02 2.30
CA PRO A 61 18.97 -9.02 3.01
C PRO A 61 17.88 -8.38 3.88
N ALA A 62 16.71 -9.04 3.99
CA ALA A 62 15.55 -8.53 4.74
C ALA A 62 15.89 -8.08 6.17
N GLY A 63 16.68 -8.85 6.91
CA GLY A 63 17.08 -8.51 8.28
C GLY A 63 17.96 -7.25 8.36
N GLN A 64 18.81 -7.00 7.37
CA GLN A 64 19.59 -5.78 7.29
C GLN A 64 18.73 -4.56 6.98
N VAL A 65 17.79 -4.70 6.04
CA VAL A 65 16.83 -3.64 5.66
C VAL A 65 16.03 -3.20 6.89
N GLN A 66 15.44 -4.14 7.62
CA GLN A 66 14.65 -3.85 8.81
C GLN A 66 15.48 -3.16 9.91
N LYS A 67 16.71 -3.63 10.13
CA LYS A 67 17.62 -3.06 11.13
C LYS A 67 18.00 -1.62 10.80
N VAL A 68 18.48 -1.37 9.57
CA VAL A 68 18.90 -0.03 9.13
C VAL A 68 17.71 0.92 9.11
N PHE A 69 16.53 0.43 8.70
CA PHE A 69 15.31 1.22 8.72
C PHE A 69 14.92 1.66 10.13
N ALA A 70 14.95 0.74 11.10
CA ALA A 70 14.64 1.04 12.49
C ALA A 70 15.65 2.01 13.15
N GLU A 71 16.93 1.96 12.73
CA GLU A 71 17.99 2.81 13.30
C GLU A 71 18.05 4.21 12.68
N LYS A 72 17.73 4.35 11.39
CA LYS A 72 17.99 5.58 10.62
C LYS A 72 16.76 6.31 10.14
N ILE A 73 15.60 5.64 10.10
CA ILE A 73 14.38 6.21 9.55
C ILE A 73 13.34 6.40 10.65
N GLN A 74 12.87 7.62 10.79
CA GLN A 74 11.76 7.95 11.66
C GLN A 74 10.51 8.26 10.83
N ALA A 75 9.50 7.37 10.86
CA ALA A 75 8.21 7.62 10.25
C ALA A 75 7.36 8.55 11.12
N ARG A 76 6.78 9.60 10.54
CA ARG A 76 5.90 10.55 11.22
C ARG A 76 4.67 10.83 10.37
N VAL A 77 3.55 11.08 11.04
CA VAL A 77 2.33 11.56 10.36
C VAL A 77 2.32 13.09 10.40
N VAL A 78 2.03 13.70 9.26
CA VAL A 78 1.95 15.16 9.08
C VAL A 78 0.54 15.52 8.65
N ASP A 79 -0.04 16.53 9.29
CA ASP A 79 -1.26 17.20 8.82
C ASP A 79 -0.89 18.13 7.66
N LEU A 80 -1.40 17.83 6.46
CA LEU A 80 -1.07 18.56 5.23
C LEU A 80 -1.67 19.97 5.17
N LYS A 81 -2.59 20.31 6.07
CA LYS A 81 -3.16 21.64 6.15
C LYS A 81 -2.30 22.59 6.99
N THR A 82 -1.74 22.08 8.07
CA THR A 82 -0.97 22.87 9.04
C THR A 82 0.53 22.70 8.88
N GLY A 83 0.98 21.63 8.23
CA GLY A 83 2.39 21.24 8.13
C GLY A 83 2.99 20.73 9.44
N GLN A 84 2.15 20.42 10.43
CA GLN A 84 2.60 19.99 11.75
C GLN A 84 2.53 18.47 11.91
N PHE A 85 3.45 17.91 12.69
CA PHE A 85 3.39 16.50 13.06
C PHE A 85 2.19 16.23 13.98
N THR A 86 1.51 15.13 13.70
CA THR A 86 0.39 14.66 14.51
C THR A 86 0.71 13.30 15.12
N THR A 87 0.17 13.05 16.30
CA THR A 87 0.28 11.76 17.01
C THR A 87 -1.06 11.01 17.03
N LYS A 88 -2.05 11.49 16.27
CA LYS A 88 -3.39 10.89 16.23
C LYS A 88 -3.41 9.52 15.57
N GLN A 89 -2.52 9.32 14.60
CA GLN A 89 -2.40 8.12 13.82
C GLN A 89 -1.02 7.48 14.05
N ASP A 90 -0.99 6.15 14.06
CA ASP A 90 0.27 5.40 14.09
C ASP A 90 0.85 5.33 12.66
N PRO A 91 2.06 5.87 12.40
CA PRO A 91 2.69 5.84 11.09
C PRO A 91 2.87 4.43 10.51
N ALA A 92 2.94 3.40 11.36
CA ALA A 92 3.13 2.01 10.93
C ALA A 92 1.87 1.39 10.34
N THR A 93 0.69 1.82 10.81
CA THR A 93 -0.60 1.25 10.43
C THR A 93 -1.44 2.19 9.56
N PHE A 94 -1.12 3.48 9.56
CA PHE A 94 -1.85 4.47 8.77
C PHE A 94 -1.60 4.32 7.26
N ASP A 95 -2.68 4.16 6.50
CA ASP A 95 -2.64 4.13 5.04
C ASP A 95 -3.23 5.43 4.46
N PRO A 96 -2.39 6.33 3.94
CA PRO A 96 -2.84 7.57 3.33
C PRO A 96 -3.75 7.37 2.11
N LEU A 97 -3.60 6.25 1.39
CA LEU A 97 -4.41 5.95 0.21
C LEU A 97 -5.84 5.55 0.59
N GLU A 98 -6.00 4.81 1.68
CA GLU A 98 -7.34 4.51 2.21
C GLU A 98 -7.98 5.76 2.82
N ALA A 99 -7.20 6.58 3.53
CA ALA A 99 -7.67 7.86 4.07
C ALA A 99 -8.14 8.82 2.95
N ALA A 100 -7.49 8.80 1.79
CA ALA A 100 -7.92 9.61 0.64
C ALA A 100 -9.28 9.22 0.07
N LYS A 101 -9.71 7.97 0.24
CA LYS A 101 -11.04 7.49 -0.21
C LYS A 101 -12.16 7.91 0.75
N ASP A 102 -11.84 8.14 2.01
CA ASP A 102 -12.80 8.54 3.04
C ASP A 102 -13.04 10.06 2.98
N PRO A 103 -14.29 10.53 2.72
CA PRO A 103 -14.62 11.95 2.72
C PRO A 103 -14.34 12.67 4.05
N ALA A 104 -14.34 11.96 5.17
CA ALA A 104 -14.04 12.54 6.49
C ALA A 104 -12.55 12.78 6.72
N GLN A 105 -11.69 12.04 6.02
CA GLN A 105 -10.23 12.09 6.15
C GLN A 105 -9.53 12.72 4.95
N SER A 106 -10.28 13.22 3.97
CA SER A 106 -9.75 13.79 2.73
C SER A 106 -10.52 15.02 2.30
N ILE A 107 -9.87 15.84 1.47
CA ILE A 107 -10.49 16.95 0.78
C ILE A 107 -10.64 16.65 -0.71
N GLY A 108 -11.76 17.09 -1.31
CA GLY A 108 -11.93 17.09 -2.76
C GLY A 108 -11.07 18.18 -3.40
N LEU A 109 -10.38 17.84 -4.48
CA LEU A 109 -9.64 18.78 -5.31
C LEU A 109 -10.43 19.01 -6.61
N ALA A 110 -10.45 20.23 -7.10
CA ALA A 110 -11.16 20.58 -8.32
C ALA A 110 -10.41 21.62 -9.15
N GLY A 111 -10.53 21.52 -10.47
CA GLY A 111 -9.99 22.52 -11.39
C GLY A 111 -8.48 22.71 -11.29
N ALA A 112 -8.05 23.93 -11.04
CA ALA A 112 -6.63 24.31 -11.00
C ALA A 112 -5.86 23.72 -9.81
N ASP A 113 -6.55 23.29 -8.76
CA ASP A 113 -5.93 22.71 -7.57
C ASP A 113 -5.59 21.21 -7.74
N ASP A 114 -6.17 20.54 -8.74
CA ASP A 114 -5.94 19.12 -9.03
C ASP A 114 -4.98 18.91 -10.21
N ILE A 115 -3.78 19.45 -10.09
CA ILE A 115 -2.73 19.32 -11.12
C ILE A 115 -2.35 17.85 -11.36
N ALA A 116 -2.41 17.04 -10.31
CA ALA A 116 -2.05 15.62 -10.35
C ALA A 116 -3.21 14.69 -10.75
N SER A 117 -4.41 15.24 -11.00
CA SER A 117 -5.65 14.51 -11.38
C SER A 117 -6.00 13.38 -10.41
N ILE A 118 -5.79 13.60 -9.12
CA ILE A 118 -6.08 12.62 -8.06
C ILE A 118 -7.47 12.76 -7.44
N HIS A 119 -8.18 13.83 -7.78
CA HIS A 119 -9.54 14.18 -7.35
C HIS A 119 -9.74 14.38 -5.85
N ARG A 120 -9.01 13.68 -5.01
CA ARG A 120 -9.05 13.80 -3.55
C ARG A 120 -7.66 13.65 -2.96
N ARG A 121 -7.36 14.47 -1.95
CA ARG A 121 -6.11 14.42 -1.17
C ARG A 121 -6.46 14.12 0.29
N GLU A 122 -5.74 13.21 0.90
CA GLU A 122 -5.79 12.95 2.34
C GLU A 122 -5.46 14.21 3.16
N ASN A 123 -6.02 14.31 4.35
CA ASN A 123 -5.72 15.41 5.27
C ASN A 123 -4.38 15.19 5.99
N GLU A 124 -4.02 13.94 6.23
CA GLU A 124 -2.79 13.53 6.93
C GLU A 124 -2.03 12.54 6.04
N THR A 125 -0.69 12.61 6.06
CA THR A 125 0.16 11.67 5.32
C THR A 125 1.36 11.23 6.15
N VAL A 126 1.97 10.09 5.77
CA VAL A 126 3.19 9.59 6.41
C VAL A 126 4.40 10.17 5.68
N VAL A 127 5.33 10.73 6.43
CA VAL A 127 6.62 11.19 5.93
C VAL A 127 7.74 10.45 6.64
N TYR A 128 8.89 10.32 5.97
CA TYR A 128 10.04 9.61 6.52
C TYR A 128 11.20 10.58 6.71
N LEU A 129 11.65 10.67 7.95
CA LEU A 129 12.79 11.48 8.36
C LEU A 129 14.01 10.58 8.40
N VAL A 130 15.02 10.92 7.63
CA VAL A 130 16.33 10.24 7.65
C VAL A 130 17.24 11.00 8.61
N GLU A 131 17.72 10.32 9.64
CA GLU A 131 18.59 10.88 10.63
C GLU A 131 20.03 10.40 10.44
N ASN A 132 20.99 11.29 10.71
CA ASN A 132 22.41 10.92 10.77
C ASN A 132 22.74 10.24 12.12
N ASP A 133 24.02 9.84 12.30
CA ASP A 133 24.50 9.20 13.53
C ASP A 133 24.40 10.11 14.77
N GLN A 134 24.18 11.42 14.58
CA GLN A 134 24.01 12.42 15.62
C GLN A 134 22.52 12.76 15.88
N HIS A 135 21.59 11.96 15.34
CA HIS A 135 20.13 12.20 15.41
C HIS A 135 19.69 13.55 14.83
N GLN A 136 20.45 14.08 13.86
CA GLN A 136 20.07 15.28 13.13
C GLN A 136 19.38 14.89 11.82
N LEU A 137 18.33 15.61 11.47
CA LEU A 137 17.61 15.42 10.21
C LEU A 137 18.55 15.70 9.03
N GLN A 138 18.78 14.71 8.21
CA GLN A 138 19.59 14.78 7.00
C GLN A 138 18.72 14.89 5.75
N THR A 139 17.68 14.10 5.66
CA THR A 139 16.81 14.03 4.49
C THR A 139 15.36 13.82 4.91
N LEU A 140 14.45 14.46 4.18
CA LEU A 140 13.00 14.25 4.32
C LEU A 140 12.50 13.56 3.05
N ILE A 141 11.88 12.38 3.20
CA ILE A 141 11.27 11.65 2.10
C ILE A 141 9.76 11.82 2.18
N LEU A 142 9.18 12.37 1.11
CA LEU A 142 7.77 12.64 0.98
C LEU A 142 7.16 11.67 -0.05
N PRO A 143 6.12 10.91 0.29
CA PRO A 143 5.38 10.16 -0.71
C PRO A 143 4.63 11.12 -1.62
N VAL A 144 4.72 10.89 -2.91
CA VAL A 144 3.98 11.66 -3.92
C VAL A 144 3.13 10.71 -4.77
N ARG A 145 2.03 11.23 -5.31
CA ARG A 145 1.19 10.48 -6.23
C ARG A 145 0.59 11.39 -7.30
N GLY A 146 0.31 10.80 -8.43
CA GLY A 146 -0.36 11.49 -9.53
C GLY A 146 -1.01 10.52 -10.49
N TYR A 147 -1.97 10.97 -11.26
CA TYR A 147 -2.63 10.13 -12.26
C TYR A 147 -1.73 10.04 -13.51
N GLY A 148 -1.31 8.82 -13.82
CA GLY A 148 -0.57 8.53 -15.03
C GLY A 148 -1.48 8.08 -16.18
N LEU A 149 -0.88 7.68 -17.30
CA LEU A 149 -1.62 7.31 -18.52
C LEU A 149 -2.58 6.12 -18.31
N TRP A 150 -2.22 5.17 -17.44
CA TRP A 150 -2.97 3.93 -17.22
C TRP A 150 -3.50 3.76 -15.81
N SER A 151 -2.85 4.38 -14.82
CA SER A 151 -3.26 4.30 -13.41
C SER A 151 -2.58 5.38 -12.58
N THR A 152 -2.91 5.45 -11.29
CA THR A 152 -2.20 6.31 -10.34
C THR A 152 -0.76 5.81 -10.17
N LEU A 153 0.19 6.72 -10.36
CA LEU A 153 1.61 6.52 -10.07
C LEU A 153 1.90 6.95 -8.65
N HIS A 154 2.78 6.21 -7.99
CA HIS A 154 3.25 6.47 -6.63
C HIS A 154 4.78 6.58 -6.65
N GLY A 155 5.34 7.59 -5.99
CA GLY A 155 6.77 7.85 -5.87
C GLY A 155 7.16 8.26 -4.47
#